data_f8c6d4e51cc42d7eb6b285921bdb1aba
#
_entry.id   f8c6d4e51cc42d7eb6b285921bdb1aba
#
_cell.length_a   1.000
_cell.length_b   1.000
_cell.length_c   1.000
_cell.angle_alpha   90.00
_cell.angle_beta   90.00
_cell.angle_gamma   90.00
#
_symmetry.space_group_name_H-M   'P 1'
#
loop_
_entity.id
_entity.type
_entity.pdbx_description
1 polymer ?
#
loop_
_entity_poly.entity_id
_entity_poly.type
_entity_poly.pdbx_seq_one_letter_code
_entity_poly.pdbx_strand_id
1 'polypeptide(L)'
;MENESGYYEEPRTRKYGAWGCLIFYQEAFPKTVSAAAHTHDILELIRVEEGSFHAVVNGREYYLEKGSEILFCSREIHRIYAGECEKNGYYVIKIDPSVLYDYALGDSNHKYILPFAYHREGRKCFFTRKEALEAGIGQKTDAVIGEWKGGKYASELMLVSECMGLLVSFLRYWNESGEESDAPDADACELIYKALEYIHKNFCNDITAADCCRYVGLSYSYFSRLFKKVVGKGFSEYVNYLRCSRAEKLLLTTGKSVSEISAECGFSDTGYFIQRFKKERGVTPACLIRRLCNADTDGGL
;
A
#
# COMPACT_ATOMS: atom_id res chain seq x y z
N MET A 1 -16.27 7.86 -12.51
CA MET A 1 -16.64 7.46 -13.87
C MET A 1 -16.48 5.95 -13.94
N GLU A 2 -17.58 5.22 -14.08
CA GLU A 2 -17.53 3.78 -14.31
C GLU A 2 -16.84 3.51 -15.64
N ASN A 3 -15.83 2.66 -15.63
CA ASN A 3 -15.21 2.17 -16.87
C ASN A 3 -16.18 1.18 -17.55
N GLU A 4 -16.07 0.99 -18.85
CA GLU A 4 -16.81 -0.03 -19.63
C GLU A 4 -16.74 -1.45 -19.05
N SER A 5 -15.85 -1.69 -18.08
CA SER A 5 -15.63 -2.95 -17.34
C SER A 5 -16.49 -3.14 -16.09
N GLY A 6 -17.37 -2.19 -15.73
CA GLY A 6 -18.33 -2.34 -14.63
C GLY A 6 -17.76 -2.18 -13.21
N TYR A 7 -16.58 -1.58 -13.09
CA TYR A 7 -15.99 -1.17 -11.80
C TYR A 7 -15.32 0.19 -11.92
N TYR A 8 -15.08 0.88 -10.79
CA TYR A 8 -14.35 2.14 -10.75
C TYR A 8 -13.00 2.00 -10.05
N GLU A 9 -12.03 2.84 -10.43
CA GLU A 9 -10.76 2.96 -9.75
C GLU A 9 -10.90 4.01 -8.64
N GLU A 10 -10.74 3.59 -7.37
CA GLU A 10 -10.77 4.51 -6.24
C GLU A 10 -9.52 5.40 -6.27
N PRO A 11 -9.68 6.74 -6.36
CA PRO A 11 -8.53 7.62 -6.39
C PRO A 11 -7.79 7.58 -5.06
N ARG A 12 -6.46 7.58 -5.10
CA ARG A 12 -5.60 7.68 -3.92
C ARG A 12 -5.90 9.01 -3.22
N THR A 13 -6.69 8.97 -2.16
CA THR A 13 -7.09 10.17 -1.43
C THR A 13 -6.06 10.52 -0.37
N ARG A 14 -5.92 11.82 -0.04
CA ARG A 14 -5.04 12.34 1.02
C ARG A 14 -5.41 11.89 2.45
N LYS A 15 -6.44 11.06 2.61
CA LYS A 15 -6.97 10.62 3.91
C LYS A 15 -6.05 9.65 4.66
N TYR A 16 -5.00 9.12 4.01
CA TYR A 16 -4.07 8.15 4.63
C TYR A 16 -3.09 8.75 5.63
N GLY A 17 -3.22 10.05 5.94
CA GLY A 17 -2.29 10.74 6.83
C GLY A 17 -0.84 10.72 6.32
N ALA A 18 0.07 11.32 7.07
CA ALA A 18 1.51 11.27 6.78
C ALA A 18 2.10 9.84 6.94
N TRP A 19 1.36 8.94 7.56
CA TRP A 19 1.79 7.60 7.98
C TRP A 19 1.33 6.47 7.06
N GLY A 20 0.55 6.77 6.01
CA GLY A 20 0.12 5.79 5.02
C GLY A 20 -0.92 4.76 5.48
N CYS A 21 -1.57 4.99 6.63
CA CYS A 21 -2.62 4.12 7.14
C CYS A 21 -3.92 4.90 7.36
N LEU A 22 -5.06 4.27 7.05
CA LEU A 22 -6.40 4.81 7.31
C LEU A 22 -7.26 3.72 7.93
N ILE A 23 -7.87 4.02 9.07
CA ILE A 23 -8.75 3.08 9.77
C ILE A 23 -10.09 3.76 10.01
N PHE A 24 -11.17 3.03 9.76
CA PHE A 24 -12.52 3.48 10.06
C PHE A 24 -13.47 2.30 10.25
N TYR A 25 -14.62 2.58 10.88
CA TYR A 25 -15.71 1.64 10.99
C TYR A 25 -16.81 2.01 10.00
N GLN A 26 -17.35 1.00 9.33
CA GLN A 26 -18.44 1.16 8.37
C GLN A 26 -19.64 0.32 8.77
N GLU A 27 -20.79 0.99 8.90
CA GLU A 27 -22.07 0.34 9.03
C GLU A 27 -22.72 0.15 7.66
N ALA A 28 -23.52 -0.90 7.53
CA ALA A 28 -24.26 -1.18 6.31
C ALA A 28 -25.68 -1.65 6.61
N PHE A 29 -26.64 -1.18 5.82
CA PHE A 29 -28.02 -1.64 5.88
C PHE A 29 -28.16 -3.06 5.36
N PRO A 30 -29.10 -3.86 5.90
CA PRO A 30 -29.34 -5.22 5.43
C PRO A 30 -29.56 -5.28 3.92
N LYS A 31 -28.98 -6.29 3.27
CA LYS A 31 -29.16 -6.60 1.84
C LYS A 31 -28.76 -5.46 0.88
N THR A 32 -27.91 -4.54 1.31
CA THR A 32 -27.41 -3.45 0.46
C THR A 32 -25.99 -3.67 -0.02
N VAL A 33 -25.60 -2.98 -1.09
CA VAL A 33 -24.21 -2.87 -1.50
C VAL A 33 -23.50 -1.97 -0.50
N SER A 34 -22.59 -2.53 0.29
CA SER A 34 -21.77 -1.78 1.23
C SER A 34 -20.58 -1.10 0.54
N ALA A 35 -19.95 -1.80 -0.40
CA ALA A 35 -18.95 -1.23 -1.30
C ALA A 35 -19.21 -1.72 -2.74
N ALA A 36 -19.40 -0.78 -3.67
CA ALA A 36 -19.54 -1.07 -5.10
C ALA A 36 -18.24 -1.65 -5.67
N ALA A 37 -18.33 -2.33 -6.82
CA ALA A 37 -17.15 -2.91 -7.44
C ALA A 37 -16.10 -1.83 -7.75
N HIS A 38 -14.91 -1.96 -7.17
CA HIS A 38 -13.82 -1.03 -7.32
C HIS A 38 -12.45 -1.69 -7.18
N THR A 39 -11.43 -0.94 -7.46
CA THR A 39 -10.02 -1.32 -7.28
C THR A 39 -9.20 -0.12 -6.84
N HIS A 40 -8.08 -0.36 -6.17
CA HIS A 40 -7.15 0.66 -5.70
C HIS A 40 -5.73 0.10 -5.53
N ASP A 41 -4.73 0.98 -5.42
CA ASP A 41 -3.31 0.62 -5.26
C ASP A 41 -2.89 0.33 -3.80
N ILE A 42 -3.82 0.35 -2.85
CA ILE A 42 -3.56 0.14 -1.43
C ILE A 42 -3.96 -1.25 -0.98
N LEU A 43 -3.46 -1.68 0.15
CA LEU A 43 -3.95 -2.87 0.85
C LEU A 43 -5.18 -2.49 1.66
N GLU A 44 -6.19 -3.33 1.66
CA GLU A 44 -7.39 -3.13 2.48
C GLU A 44 -7.73 -4.42 3.21
N LEU A 45 -7.67 -4.37 4.55
CA LEU A 45 -8.15 -5.44 5.40
C LEU A 45 -9.52 -5.07 5.96
N ILE A 46 -10.45 -6.00 5.84
CA ILE A 46 -11.77 -5.91 6.48
C ILE A 46 -11.86 -6.93 7.59
N ARG A 47 -12.34 -6.47 8.76
CA ARG A 47 -12.70 -7.29 9.90
C ARG A 47 -14.19 -7.09 10.22
N VAL A 48 -14.98 -8.15 10.10
CA VAL A 48 -16.40 -8.12 10.45
C VAL A 48 -16.58 -8.04 11.96
N GLU A 49 -17.25 -6.99 12.44
CA GLU A 49 -17.54 -6.77 13.86
C GLU A 49 -18.96 -7.19 14.21
N GLU A 50 -19.94 -6.90 13.35
CA GLU A 50 -21.33 -7.27 13.55
C GLU A 50 -21.97 -7.75 12.25
N GLY A 51 -22.87 -8.73 12.36
CA GLY A 51 -23.62 -9.26 11.24
C GLY A 51 -22.79 -10.16 10.32
N SER A 52 -23.11 -10.10 9.05
CA SER A 52 -22.45 -10.90 8.00
C SER A 52 -22.32 -10.12 6.69
N PHE A 53 -21.36 -10.51 5.87
CA PHE A 53 -21.10 -9.88 4.57
C PHE A 53 -20.80 -10.93 3.52
N HIS A 54 -21.02 -10.55 2.29
CA HIS A 54 -20.62 -11.30 1.10
C HIS A 54 -19.67 -10.45 0.27
N ALA A 55 -18.43 -10.89 0.14
CA ALA A 55 -17.42 -10.23 -0.68
C ALA A 55 -17.17 -11.00 -1.97
N VAL A 56 -17.01 -10.26 -3.07
CA VAL A 56 -16.59 -10.82 -4.35
C VAL A 56 -15.24 -10.21 -4.70
N VAL A 57 -14.21 -11.05 -4.85
CA VAL A 57 -12.83 -10.65 -5.15
C VAL A 57 -12.39 -11.32 -6.44
N ASN A 58 -12.10 -10.56 -7.47
CA ASN A 58 -11.71 -11.08 -8.79
C ASN A 58 -12.64 -12.21 -9.30
N GLY A 59 -13.95 -12.08 -9.01
CA GLY A 59 -14.98 -13.06 -9.38
C GLY A 59 -15.14 -14.25 -8.43
N ARG A 60 -14.33 -14.39 -7.38
CA ARG A 60 -14.51 -15.40 -6.32
C ARG A 60 -15.35 -14.84 -5.19
N GLU A 61 -16.23 -15.67 -4.64
CA GLU A 61 -17.17 -15.29 -3.59
C GLU A 61 -16.68 -15.77 -2.22
N TYR A 62 -16.84 -14.89 -1.21
CA TYR A 62 -16.47 -15.15 0.19
C TYR A 62 -17.61 -14.72 1.10
N TYR A 63 -18.01 -15.60 2.01
CA TYR A 63 -19.02 -15.30 3.03
C TYR A 63 -18.32 -15.03 4.36
N LEU A 64 -18.51 -13.80 4.87
CA LEU A 64 -17.85 -13.30 6.06
C LEU A 64 -18.85 -13.23 7.21
N GLU A 65 -18.52 -13.87 8.31
CA GLU A 65 -19.26 -13.84 9.56
C GLU A 65 -18.50 -12.99 10.58
N LYS A 66 -19.14 -12.68 11.71
CA LYS A 66 -18.52 -11.94 12.81
C LYS A 66 -17.15 -12.52 13.20
N GLY A 67 -16.15 -11.67 13.17
CA GLY A 67 -14.75 -11.99 13.45
C GLY A 67 -13.96 -12.53 12.26
N SER A 68 -14.57 -12.74 11.09
CA SER A 68 -13.84 -13.07 9.87
C SER A 68 -13.06 -11.86 9.38
N GLU A 69 -11.96 -12.13 8.69
CA GLU A 69 -11.08 -11.14 8.07
C GLU A 69 -10.85 -11.47 6.60
N ILE A 70 -10.79 -10.43 5.76
CA ILE A 70 -10.42 -10.56 4.36
C ILE A 70 -9.47 -9.43 3.97
N LEU A 71 -8.34 -9.80 3.34
CA LEU A 71 -7.35 -8.88 2.83
C LEU A 71 -7.51 -8.73 1.32
N PHE A 72 -7.72 -7.52 0.85
CA PHE A 72 -7.63 -7.16 -0.56
C PHE A 72 -6.25 -6.60 -0.84
N CYS A 73 -5.54 -7.25 -1.74
CA CYS A 73 -4.24 -6.79 -2.21
C CYS A 73 -4.41 -5.65 -3.23
N SER A 74 -3.30 -4.95 -3.51
CA SER A 74 -3.28 -3.89 -4.52
C SER A 74 -3.87 -4.38 -5.85
N ARG A 75 -4.78 -3.58 -6.42
CA ARG A 75 -5.44 -3.79 -7.73
C ARG A 75 -6.39 -4.98 -7.84
N GLU A 76 -6.74 -5.62 -6.75
CA GLU A 76 -7.83 -6.59 -6.77
C GLU A 76 -9.17 -5.89 -6.93
N ILE A 77 -9.97 -6.35 -7.88
CA ILE A 77 -11.34 -5.87 -8.05
C ILE A 77 -12.18 -6.55 -6.98
N HIS A 78 -12.78 -5.74 -6.11
CA HIS A 78 -13.60 -6.28 -5.03
C HIS A 78 -14.89 -5.48 -4.84
N ARG A 79 -15.88 -6.15 -4.26
CA ARG A 79 -17.20 -5.62 -3.94
C ARG A 79 -17.72 -6.30 -2.70
N ILE A 80 -18.51 -5.57 -1.89
CA ILE A 80 -19.01 -6.05 -0.61
C ILE A 80 -20.50 -5.77 -0.51
N TYR A 81 -21.24 -6.79 -0.10
CA TYR A 81 -22.67 -6.75 0.18
C TYR A 81 -22.90 -7.05 1.67
N ALA A 82 -23.80 -6.31 2.29
CA ALA A 82 -24.27 -6.63 3.64
C ALA A 82 -25.24 -7.82 3.61
N GLY A 83 -25.15 -8.66 4.62
CA GLY A 83 -26.03 -9.79 4.82
C GLY A 83 -27.43 -9.39 5.32
N GLU A 84 -28.16 -10.37 5.81
CA GLU A 84 -29.56 -10.19 6.22
C GLU A 84 -29.74 -9.67 7.65
N CYS A 85 -28.68 -9.61 8.44
CA CYS A 85 -28.74 -9.18 9.84
C CYS A 85 -29.20 -7.73 9.93
N GLU A 86 -29.99 -7.38 10.98
CA GLU A 86 -30.45 -6.02 11.22
C GLU A 86 -29.28 -5.04 11.41
N LYS A 87 -28.20 -5.50 12.05
CA LYS A 87 -26.96 -4.74 12.22
C LYS A 87 -25.84 -5.44 11.49
N ASN A 88 -25.20 -4.72 10.59
CA ASN A 88 -24.01 -5.16 9.88
C ASN A 88 -22.95 -4.06 9.98
N GLY A 89 -21.74 -4.42 10.37
CA GLY A 89 -20.64 -3.48 10.48
C GLY A 89 -19.28 -4.15 10.47
N TYR A 90 -18.31 -3.45 9.91
CA TYR A 90 -16.94 -3.93 9.81
C TYR A 90 -15.93 -2.80 9.94
N TYR A 91 -14.75 -3.13 10.44
CA TYR A 91 -13.58 -2.26 10.38
C TYR A 91 -12.89 -2.40 9.04
N VAL A 92 -12.45 -1.26 8.53
CA VAL A 92 -11.60 -1.15 7.34
C VAL A 92 -10.24 -0.63 7.78
N ILE A 93 -9.19 -1.35 7.43
CA ILE A 93 -7.79 -0.97 7.66
C ILE A 93 -7.14 -0.88 6.30
N LYS A 94 -6.93 0.35 5.81
CA LYS A 94 -6.24 0.61 4.55
C LYS A 94 -4.78 0.95 4.84
N ILE A 95 -3.86 0.26 4.17
CA ILE A 95 -2.42 0.44 4.34
C ILE A 95 -1.81 0.72 2.97
N ASP A 96 -1.13 1.86 2.83
CA ASP A 96 -0.32 2.13 1.65
C ASP A 96 0.93 1.24 1.69
N PRO A 97 1.11 0.31 0.75
CA PRO A 97 2.27 -0.58 0.76
C PRO A 97 3.60 0.17 0.66
N SER A 98 3.59 1.45 0.26
CA SER A 98 4.79 2.28 0.26
C SER A 98 5.38 2.51 1.66
N VAL A 99 4.58 2.36 2.72
CA VAL A 99 5.06 2.38 4.12
C VAL A 99 6.15 1.33 4.33
N LEU A 100 6.02 0.16 3.70
CA LEU A 100 7.03 -0.89 3.77
C LEU A 100 8.37 -0.48 3.11
N TYR A 101 8.36 0.39 2.09
CA TYR A 101 9.59 0.89 1.47
C TYR A 101 10.31 1.89 2.36
N ASP A 102 9.57 2.72 3.08
CA ASP A 102 10.14 3.78 3.91
C ASP A 102 10.79 3.24 5.20
N TYR A 103 10.27 2.14 5.73
CA TYR A 103 10.76 1.50 6.97
C TYR A 103 11.60 0.25 6.72
N ALA A 104 11.69 -0.21 5.48
CA ALA A 104 12.47 -1.40 5.15
C ALA A 104 13.98 -1.13 5.33
N LEU A 105 14.59 -1.86 6.23
CA LEU A 105 16.01 -1.79 6.57
C LEU A 105 16.88 -2.36 5.43
N GLY A 106 17.27 -1.51 4.47
CA GLY A 106 18.26 -1.86 3.44
C GLY A 106 17.70 -2.37 2.11
N ASP A 107 18.60 -2.58 1.16
CA ASP A 107 18.32 -2.82 -0.26
C ASP A 107 17.58 -4.13 -0.61
N SER A 108 17.39 -5.04 0.34
CA SER A 108 16.91 -6.42 0.09
C SER A 108 15.46 -6.69 0.46
N ASN A 109 14.68 -5.67 0.84
CA ASN A 109 13.36 -5.87 1.45
C ASN A 109 12.17 -5.93 0.48
N HIS A 110 12.42 -5.82 -0.82
CA HIS A 110 11.37 -5.93 -1.85
C HIS A 110 10.60 -7.25 -1.79
N LYS A 111 11.26 -8.33 -1.37
CA LYS A 111 10.64 -9.65 -1.17
C LYS A 111 9.46 -9.63 -0.19
N TYR A 112 9.42 -8.66 0.74
CA TYR A 112 8.33 -8.54 1.70
C TYR A 112 7.18 -7.66 1.22
N ILE A 113 7.40 -6.84 0.20
CA ILE A 113 6.41 -5.89 -0.32
C ILE A 113 5.63 -6.51 -1.49
N LEU A 114 6.33 -7.21 -2.36
CA LEU A 114 5.74 -7.78 -3.56
C LEU A 114 4.61 -8.79 -3.31
N PRO A 115 4.61 -9.60 -2.22
CA PRO A 115 3.46 -10.42 -1.88
C PRO A 115 2.15 -9.64 -1.78
N PHE A 116 2.19 -8.37 -1.41
CA PHE A 116 1.02 -7.50 -1.29
C PHE A 116 0.71 -6.71 -2.57
N ALA A 117 1.73 -6.41 -3.37
CA ALA A 117 1.57 -5.64 -4.60
C ALA A 117 1.07 -6.50 -5.78
N TYR A 118 1.19 -7.82 -5.68
CA TYR A 118 0.84 -8.75 -6.73
C TYR A 118 -0.18 -9.78 -6.25
N HIS A 119 -1.35 -9.76 -6.90
CA HIS A 119 -2.34 -10.83 -6.71
C HIS A 119 -1.77 -12.15 -7.21
N ARG A 120 -1.65 -13.12 -6.32
CA ARG A 120 -1.30 -14.48 -6.66
C ARG A 120 -2.54 -15.34 -6.61
N GLU A 121 -2.87 -15.95 -7.73
CA GLU A 121 -4.00 -16.86 -7.80
C GLU A 121 -3.81 -18.03 -6.83
N GLY A 122 -4.82 -18.28 -5.97
CA GLY A 122 -4.74 -19.30 -4.93
C GLY A 122 -4.21 -18.85 -3.58
N ARG A 123 -3.63 -17.65 -3.45
CA ARG A 123 -3.19 -17.15 -2.13
C ARG A 123 -4.40 -16.91 -1.23
N LYS A 124 -4.32 -17.39 0.00
CA LYS A 124 -5.38 -17.22 0.99
C LYS A 124 -5.47 -15.75 1.42
N CYS A 125 -6.61 -15.14 1.13
CA CYS A 125 -6.93 -13.76 1.52
C CYS A 125 -8.05 -13.70 2.57
N PHE A 126 -8.85 -14.74 2.71
CA PHE A 126 -9.97 -14.86 3.63
C PHE A 126 -9.63 -15.79 4.80
N PHE A 127 -9.96 -15.33 6.01
CA PHE A 127 -9.73 -16.05 7.27
C PHE A 127 -11.01 -16.02 8.11
N THR A 128 -11.48 -17.18 8.53
CA THR A 128 -12.47 -17.25 9.60
C THR A 128 -11.87 -16.70 10.89
N ARG A 129 -12.70 -16.38 11.88
CA ARG A 129 -12.22 -15.92 13.19
C ARG A 129 -11.16 -16.85 13.80
N LYS A 130 -11.40 -18.15 13.71
CA LYS A 130 -10.49 -19.16 14.25
C LYS A 130 -9.14 -19.12 13.53
N GLU A 131 -9.16 -19.15 12.20
CA GLU A 131 -7.95 -19.13 11.38
C GLU A 131 -7.15 -17.83 11.56
N ALA A 132 -7.82 -16.67 11.64
CA ALA A 132 -7.17 -15.40 11.90
C ALA A 132 -6.42 -15.39 13.25
N LEU A 133 -7.02 -15.98 14.28
CA LEU A 133 -6.38 -16.11 15.60
C LEU A 133 -5.19 -17.07 15.55
N GLU A 134 -5.34 -18.25 14.93
CA GLU A 134 -4.27 -19.24 14.78
C GLU A 134 -3.08 -18.71 13.97
N ALA A 135 -3.35 -17.88 12.97
CA ALA A 135 -2.32 -17.22 12.14
C ALA A 135 -1.67 -15.99 12.81
N GLY A 136 -2.11 -15.57 14.00
CA GLY A 136 -1.65 -14.34 14.66
C GLY A 136 -2.12 -13.04 13.99
N ILE A 137 -2.94 -13.13 12.93
CA ILE A 137 -3.51 -11.99 12.21
C ILE A 137 -4.54 -11.30 13.08
N GLY A 138 -5.47 -12.06 13.68
CA GLY A 138 -6.56 -11.52 14.49
C GLY A 138 -6.08 -10.69 15.68
N GLN A 139 -5.03 -11.13 16.39
CA GLN A 139 -4.44 -10.38 17.52
C GLN A 139 -3.84 -9.04 17.05
N LYS A 140 -3.21 -9.02 15.86
CA LYS A 140 -2.66 -7.79 15.29
C LYS A 140 -3.75 -6.84 14.80
N THR A 141 -4.80 -7.38 14.20
CA THR A 141 -5.99 -6.59 13.83
C THR A 141 -6.64 -5.98 15.07
N ASP A 142 -6.79 -6.73 16.15
CA ASP A 142 -7.35 -6.23 17.43
C ASP A 142 -6.46 -5.11 18.01
N ALA A 143 -5.12 -5.25 17.93
CA ALA A 143 -4.18 -4.22 18.38
C ALA A 143 -4.31 -2.93 17.57
N VAL A 144 -4.40 -3.02 16.23
CA VAL A 144 -4.61 -1.86 15.34
C VAL A 144 -5.93 -1.16 15.68
N ILE A 145 -7.03 -1.90 15.80
CA ILE A 145 -8.36 -1.34 16.11
C ILE A 145 -8.38 -0.73 17.51
N GLY A 146 -7.74 -1.39 18.48
CA GLY A 146 -7.65 -0.92 19.85
C GLY A 146 -6.89 0.39 19.98
N GLU A 147 -5.75 0.52 19.28
CA GLU A 147 -4.96 1.75 19.27
C GLU A 147 -5.70 2.90 18.57
N TRP A 148 -6.35 2.61 17.44
CA TRP A 148 -7.15 3.59 16.72
C TRP A 148 -8.31 4.14 17.58
N LYS A 149 -9.01 3.27 18.31
CA LYS A 149 -10.08 3.68 19.24
C LYS A 149 -9.53 4.45 20.45
N GLY A 150 -8.35 4.08 20.92
CA GLY A 150 -7.76 4.62 22.14
C GLY A 150 -7.27 6.06 22.01
N GLY A 151 -6.80 6.47 20.82
CA GLY A 151 -6.35 7.84 20.52
C GLY A 151 -5.31 8.41 21.50
N LYS A 152 -4.38 7.58 21.99
CA LYS A 152 -3.38 7.96 22.99
C LYS A 152 -2.27 8.81 22.36
N TYR A 153 -1.43 9.42 23.22
CA TYR A 153 -0.20 10.08 22.76
C TYR A 153 0.65 9.13 21.93
N ALA A 154 1.14 9.60 20.79
CA ALA A 154 1.91 8.85 19.81
C ALA A 154 1.15 7.67 19.16
N SER A 155 -0.20 7.71 19.13
CA SER A 155 -1.02 6.66 18.51
C SER A 155 -0.69 6.44 17.05
N GLU A 156 -0.32 7.49 16.28
CA GLU A 156 0.07 7.35 14.88
C GLU A 156 1.31 6.45 14.73
N LEU A 157 2.32 6.60 15.58
CA LEU A 157 3.52 5.74 15.57
C LEU A 157 3.19 4.31 15.94
N MET A 158 2.33 4.13 16.96
CA MET A 158 1.90 2.80 17.37
C MET A 158 1.07 2.12 16.27
N LEU A 159 0.16 2.85 15.60
CA LEU A 159 -0.62 2.33 14.47
C LEU A 159 0.27 1.85 13.33
N VAL A 160 1.31 2.60 12.97
CA VAL A 160 2.30 2.16 11.97
C VAL A 160 2.97 0.86 12.42
N SER A 161 3.42 0.78 13.67
CA SER A 161 4.05 -0.41 14.24
C SER A 161 3.14 -1.63 14.20
N GLU A 162 1.87 -1.47 14.61
CA GLU A 162 0.90 -2.57 14.61
C GLU A 162 0.50 -2.98 13.18
N CYS A 163 0.34 -2.03 12.26
CA CYS A 163 0.10 -2.31 10.84
C CYS A 163 1.28 -3.09 10.23
N MET A 164 2.52 -2.73 10.55
CA MET A 164 3.71 -3.50 10.14
C MET A 164 3.69 -4.91 10.70
N GLY A 165 3.36 -5.07 11.99
CA GLY A 165 3.20 -6.37 12.63
C GLY A 165 2.12 -7.23 11.96
N LEU A 166 1.01 -6.61 11.58
CA LEU A 166 -0.10 -7.25 10.85
C LEU A 166 0.37 -7.76 9.48
N LEU A 167 1.07 -6.95 8.70
CA LEU A 167 1.63 -7.36 7.41
C LEU A 167 2.64 -8.51 7.57
N VAL A 168 3.48 -8.48 8.60
CA VAL A 168 4.41 -9.59 8.91
C VAL A 168 3.66 -10.87 9.25
N SER A 169 2.50 -10.81 9.94
CA SER A 169 1.68 -12.00 10.21
C SER A 169 1.17 -12.65 8.93
N PHE A 170 0.70 -11.87 7.95
CA PHE A 170 0.32 -12.39 6.63
C PHE A 170 1.50 -13.02 5.89
N LEU A 171 2.67 -12.38 5.87
CA LEU A 171 3.87 -12.91 5.22
C LEU A 171 4.31 -14.25 5.83
N ARG A 172 4.30 -14.35 7.16
CA ARG A 172 4.63 -15.60 7.88
C ARG A 172 3.64 -16.71 7.55
N TYR A 173 2.34 -16.38 7.61
CA TYR A 173 1.30 -17.34 7.27
C TYR A 173 1.50 -17.89 5.84
N TRP A 174 1.68 -17.03 4.84
CA TRP A 174 1.87 -17.46 3.45
C TRP A 174 3.15 -18.27 3.24
N ASN A 175 4.23 -17.93 3.93
CA ASN A 175 5.49 -18.67 3.88
C ASN A 175 5.36 -20.07 4.53
N GLU A 176 4.70 -20.17 5.68
CA GLU A 176 4.52 -21.42 6.42
C GLU A 176 3.52 -22.35 5.74
N SER A 177 2.47 -21.82 5.12
CA SER A 177 1.49 -22.60 4.37
C SER A 177 2.00 -23.16 3.04
N GLY A 178 3.23 -22.81 2.64
CA GLY A 178 3.80 -23.23 1.35
C GLY A 178 3.19 -22.53 0.14
N GLU A 179 2.35 -21.53 0.35
CA GLU A 179 1.70 -20.77 -0.72
C GLU A 179 2.67 -19.92 -1.54
N GLU A 180 3.94 -19.82 -1.10
CA GLU A 180 5.01 -19.15 -1.85
C GLU A 180 5.68 -20.02 -2.92
N SER A 181 5.57 -21.38 -2.84
CA SER A 181 6.42 -22.29 -3.61
C SER A 181 5.98 -22.57 -5.05
N ASP A 182 4.70 -22.38 -5.42
CA ASP A 182 4.14 -22.83 -6.71
C ASP A 182 3.76 -21.70 -7.69
N ALA A 183 4.53 -20.58 -7.73
CA ALA A 183 4.28 -19.55 -8.74
C ALA A 183 4.87 -19.97 -10.11
N PRO A 184 4.05 -20.04 -11.17
CA PRO A 184 4.56 -20.28 -12.53
C PRO A 184 5.52 -19.20 -13.03
N ASP A 185 5.68 -18.10 -12.28
CA ASP A 185 6.52 -16.93 -12.58
C ASP A 185 7.51 -16.59 -11.44
N ALA A 186 7.93 -17.56 -10.60
CA ALA A 186 8.88 -17.32 -9.51
C ALA A 186 10.20 -16.70 -10.06
N ASP A 187 10.71 -17.25 -11.15
CA ASP A 187 11.92 -16.72 -11.84
C ASP A 187 11.69 -15.29 -12.35
N ALA A 188 10.50 -15.00 -12.88
CA ALA A 188 10.15 -13.67 -13.36
C ALA A 188 10.03 -12.65 -12.22
N CYS A 189 9.46 -13.06 -11.08
CA CYS A 189 9.44 -12.23 -9.87
C CYS A 189 10.87 -11.96 -9.37
N GLU A 190 11.73 -12.95 -9.33
CA GLU A 190 13.14 -12.79 -8.94
C GLU A 190 13.88 -11.80 -9.84
N LEU A 191 13.63 -11.81 -11.15
CA LEU A 191 14.20 -10.82 -12.07
C LEU A 191 13.70 -9.40 -11.78
N ILE A 192 12.42 -9.24 -11.40
CA ILE A 192 11.91 -7.92 -10.97
C ILE A 192 12.49 -7.52 -9.62
N TYR A 193 12.74 -8.44 -8.67
CA TYR A 193 13.46 -8.13 -7.43
C TYR A 193 14.86 -7.55 -7.74
N LYS A 194 15.62 -8.21 -8.61
CA LYS A 194 16.93 -7.71 -9.02
C LYS A 194 16.85 -6.32 -9.68
N ALA A 195 15.80 -6.10 -10.50
CA ALA A 195 15.57 -4.78 -11.10
C ALA A 195 15.25 -3.73 -10.05
N LEU A 196 14.43 -4.05 -9.04
CA LEU A 196 14.09 -3.14 -7.94
C LEU A 196 15.33 -2.80 -7.10
N GLU A 197 16.18 -3.78 -6.76
CA GLU A 197 17.44 -3.52 -6.09
C GLU A 197 18.33 -2.57 -6.88
N TYR A 198 18.46 -2.80 -8.20
CA TYR A 198 19.20 -1.90 -9.08
C TYR A 198 18.62 -0.48 -9.08
N ILE A 199 17.29 -0.35 -9.17
CA ILE A 199 16.60 0.95 -9.13
C ILE A 199 16.86 1.64 -7.81
N HIS A 200 16.70 0.96 -6.67
CA HIS A 200 16.92 1.56 -5.35
C HIS A 200 18.34 2.06 -5.11
N LYS A 201 19.33 1.36 -5.66
CA LYS A 201 20.74 1.81 -5.60
C LYS A 201 21.02 3.00 -6.50
N ASN A 202 20.21 3.20 -7.55
CA ASN A 202 20.55 4.14 -8.62
C ASN A 202 19.49 5.21 -8.92
N PHE A 203 18.34 5.24 -8.23
CA PHE A 203 17.21 6.12 -8.60
C PHE A 203 17.55 7.62 -8.58
N CYS A 204 18.57 8.04 -7.83
CA CYS A 204 19.06 9.42 -7.84
C CYS A 204 19.97 9.74 -9.04
N ASN A 205 20.41 8.71 -9.77
CA ASN A 205 21.20 8.85 -10.99
C ASN A 205 20.29 8.89 -12.22
N ASP A 206 20.87 9.16 -13.38
CA ASP A 206 20.13 9.09 -14.65
C ASP A 206 19.97 7.64 -15.10
N ILE A 207 18.95 6.94 -14.57
CA ILE A 207 18.64 5.56 -14.90
C ILE A 207 17.44 5.46 -15.84
N THR A 208 17.50 4.51 -16.75
CA THR A 208 16.44 4.22 -17.71
C THR A 208 15.89 2.80 -17.55
N ALA A 209 14.69 2.55 -18.07
CA ALA A 209 14.16 1.18 -18.14
C ALA A 209 15.07 0.26 -18.96
N ALA A 210 15.79 0.79 -19.97
CA ALA A 210 16.76 0.02 -20.77
C ALA A 210 17.95 -0.45 -19.93
N ASP A 211 18.39 0.34 -18.95
CA ASP A 211 19.47 -0.07 -18.04
C ASP A 211 19.02 -1.24 -17.16
N CYS A 212 17.80 -1.18 -16.65
CA CYS A 212 17.20 -2.30 -15.90
C CYS A 212 17.06 -3.54 -16.78
N CYS A 213 16.58 -3.39 -18.02
CA CYS A 213 16.46 -4.51 -18.96
C CYS A 213 17.80 -5.20 -19.19
N ARG A 214 18.87 -4.42 -19.39
CA ARG A 214 20.25 -4.97 -19.56
C ARG A 214 20.71 -5.68 -18.29
N TYR A 215 20.44 -5.10 -17.12
CA TYR A 215 20.85 -5.65 -15.84
C TYR A 215 20.20 -7.01 -15.55
N VAL A 216 18.90 -7.16 -15.85
CA VAL A 216 18.15 -8.39 -15.58
C VAL A 216 18.05 -9.35 -16.78
N GLY A 217 18.61 -8.99 -17.94
CA GLY A 217 18.61 -9.84 -19.14
C GLY A 217 17.24 -9.98 -19.82
N LEU A 218 16.35 -8.98 -19.71
CA LEU A 218 15.00 -9.01 -20.28
C LEU A 218 14.86 -8.06 -21.48
N SER A 219 14.01 -8.40 -22.45
CA SER A 219 13.59 -7.45 -23.47
C SER A 219 12.75 -6.32 -22.85
N TYR A 220 12.83 -5.11 -23.42
CA TYR A 220 12.10 -3.94 -22.94
C TYR A 220 10.58 -4.18 -22.83
N SER A 221 10.01 -4.80 -23.86
CA SER A 221 8.56 -5.07 -23.90
C SER A 221 8.12 -6.04 -22.80
N TYR A 222 8.91 -7.10 -22.54
CA TYR A 222 8.63 -8.06 -21.50
C TYR A 222 8.83 -7.44 -20.11
N PHE A 223 9.96 -6.76 -19.91
CA PHE A 223 10.24 -6.04 -18.66
C PHE A 223 9.15 -5.03 -18.30
N SER A 224 8.75 -4.17 -19.22
CA SER A 224 7.74 -3.13 -18.96
C SER A 224 6.39 -3.72 -18.53
N ARG A 225 5.95 -4.80 -19.19
CA ARG A 225 4.71 -5.49 -18.81
C ARG A 225 4.83 -6.16 -17.45
N LEU A 226 5.92 -6.90 -17.25
CA LEU A 226 6.18 -7.63 -16.02
C LEU A 226 6.37 -6.68 -14.84
N PHE A 227 7.19 -5.63 -15.01
CA PHE A 227 7.41 -4.60 -13.99
C PHE A 227 6.10 -3.94 -13.57
N LYS A 228 5.28 -3.51 -14.54
CA LYS A 228 3.96 -2.92 -14.24
C LYS A 228 3.02 -3.93 -13.57
N LYS A 229 3.05 -5.20 -13.99
CA LYS A 229 2.27 -6.28 -13.39
C LYS A 229 2.67 -6.51 -11.93
N VAL A 230 3.96 -6.55 -11.62
CA VAL A 230 4.51 -6.86 -10.30
C VAL A 230 4.52 -5.65 -9.37
N VAL A 231 4.97 -4.49 -9.86
CA VAL A 231 5.15 -3.26 -9.05
C VAL A 231 3.88 -2.40 -9.00
N GLY A 232 2.96 -2.65 -9.92
CA GLY A 232 1.73 -1.87 -10.01
C GLY A 232 1.89 -0.53 -10.73
N LYS A 233 3.13 -0.05 -10.91
CA LYS A 233 3.49 1.22 -11.55
C LYS A 233 4.42 0.98 -12.74
N GLY A 234 4.41 1.87 -13.72
CA GLY A 234 5.44 1.88 -14.75
C GLY A 234 6.81 2.27 -14.16
N PHE A 235 7.90 1.87 -14.82
CA PHE A 235 9.27 2.17 -14.38
C PHE A 235 9.49 3.64 -14.03
N SER A 236 9.19 4.57 -14.95
CA SER A 236 9.39 6.01 -14.72
C SER A 236 8.51 6.56 -13.59
N GLU A 237 7.31 6.02 -13.43
CA GLU A 237 6.40 6.41 -12.34
C GLU A 237 6.96 5.96 -11.00
N TYR A 238 7.48 4.75 -10.93
CA TYR A 238 8.11 4.21 -9.73
C TYR A 238 9.39 4.97 -9.32
N VAL A 239 10.28 5.25 -10.29
CA VAL A 239 11.49 6.06 -10.05
C VAL A 239 11.13 7.46 -9.53
N ASN A 240 10.15 8.12 -10.15
CA ASN A 240 9.69 9.42 -9.67
C ASN A 240 9.08 9.36 -8.26
N TYR A 241 8.36 8.30 -7.94
CA TYR A 241 7.84 8.05 -6.59
C TYR A 241 8.98 7.99 -5.56
N LEU A 242 10.05 7.21 -5.82
CA LEU A 242 11.22 7.10 -4.94
C LEU A 242 11.95 8.45 -4.76
N ARG A 243 12.15 9.17 -5.88
CA ARG A 243 12.76 10.52 -5.86
C ARG A 243 11.95 11.50 -5.03
N CYS A 244 10.62 11.48 -5.16
CA CYS A 244 9.73 12.33 -4.36
C CYS A 244 9.74 11.95 -2.88
N SER A 245 9.80 10.66 -2.53
CA SER A 245 9.93 10.18 -1.15
C SER A 245 11.22 10.64 -0.49
N ARG A 246 12.36 10.54 -1.22
CA ARG A 246 13.64 11.06 -0.74
C ARG A 246 13.60 12.59 -0.58
N ALA A 247 13.02 13.29 -1.57
CA ALA A 247 12.89 14.74 -1.50
C ALA A 247 12.07 15.20 -0.29
N GLU A 248 10.98 14.51 0.02
CA GLU A 248 10.18 14.78 1.21
C GLU A 248 11.00 14.69 2.49
N LYS A 249 11.78 13.61 2.66
CA LYS A 249 12.70 13.48 3.80
C LYS A 249 13.69 14.63 3.89
N LEU A 250 14.32 15.01 2.77
CA LEU A 250 15.27 16.12 2.74
C LEU A 250 14.62 17.48 3.04
N LEU A 251 13.42 17.73 2.55
CA LEU A 251 12.63 18.92 2.87
C LEU A 251 12.30 19.05 4.35
N LEU A 252 12.08 17.91 5.03
CA LEU A 252 11.74 17.84 6.46
C LEU A 252 12.97 17.92 7.38
N THR A 253 14.14 17.47 6.90
CA THR A 253 15.32 17.25 7.76
C THR A 253 16.50 18.17 7.45
N THR A 254 16.43 18.94 6.35
CA THR A 254 17.55 19.82 5.94
C THR A 254 17.06 21.21 5.60
N GLY A 255 17.94 22.20 5.72
CA GLY A 255 17.67 23.57 5.27
C GLY A 255 17.99 23.84 3.79
N LYS A 256 18.13 22.79 2.97
CA LYS A 256 18.46 22.93 1.54
C LYS A 256 17.31 23.56 0.76
N SER A 257 17.64 24.29 -0.28
CA SER A 257 16.67 24.86 -1.20
C SER A 257 15.94 23.77 -2.01
N VAL A 258 14.76 24.09 -2.51
CA VAL A 258 13.96 23.20 -3.37
C VAL A 258 14.75 22.77 -4.61
N SER A 259 15.59 23.67 -5.17
CA SER A 259 16.42 23.35 -6.34
C SER A 259 17.55 22.38 -6.02
N GLU A 260 18.25 22.55 -4.90
CA GLU A 260 19.30 21.64 -4.43
C GLU A 260 18.73 20.25 -4.15
N ILE A 261 17.59 20.17 -3.47
CA ILE A 261 16.90 18.90 -3.19
C ILE A 261 16.45 18.22 -4.49
N SER A 262 15.91 19.00 -5.45
CA SER A 262 15.55 18.47 -6.77
C SER A 262 16.73 17.76 -7.45
N ALA A 263 17.88 18.44 -7.50
CA ALA A 263 19.11 17.90 -8.11
C ALA A 263 19.63 16.66 -7.35
N GLU A 264 19.68 16.71 -6.01
CA GLU A 264 20.15 15.60 -5.17
C GLU A 264 19.26 14.35 -5.27
N CYS A 265 17.98 14.54 -5.57
CA CYS A 265 17.05 13.44 -5.80
C CYS A 265 17.05 12.91 -7.25
N GLY A 266 17.89 13.48 -8.13
CA GLY A 266 18.06 13.00 -9.50
C GLY A 266 17.07 13.59 -10.51
N PHE A 267 16.41 14.71 -10.19
CA PHE A 267 15.62 15.45 -11.17
C PHE A 267 16.51 16.43 -11.95
N SER A 268 16.46 16.36 -13.27
CA SER A 268 17.19 17.27 -14.16
C SER A 268 16.54 18.66 -14.27
N ASP A 269 15.25 18.77 -13.93
CA ASP A 269 14.47 20.01 -14.01
C ASP A 269 13.64 20.21 -12.73
N THR A 270 13.83 21.36 -12.08
CA THR A 270 13.13 21.70 -10.84
C THR A 270 11.63 21.96 -11.05
N GLY A 271 11.22 22.46 -12.20
CA GLY A 271 9.80 22.67 -12.53
C GLY A 271 9.08 21.33 -12.66
N TYR A 272 9.68 20.37 -13.36
CA TYR A 272 9.19 18.99 -13.45
C TYR A 272 9.12 18.34 -12.06
N PHE A 273 10.15 18.49 -11.23
CA PHE A 273 10.15 18.02 -9.85
C PHE A 273 8.94 18.55 -9.07
N ILE A 274 8.70 19.88 -9.08
CA ILE A 274 7.59 20.49 -8.35
C ILE A 274 6.24 19.92 -8.80
N GLN A 275 6.04 19.75 -10.11
CA GLN A 275 4.81 19.15 -10.65
C GLN A 275 4.65 17.68 -10.19
N ARG A 276 5.72 16.88 -10.27
CA ARG A 276 5.69 15.47 -9.83
C ARG A 276 5.46 15.34 -8.33
N PHE A 277 6.18 16.13 -7.54
CA PHE A 277 6.02 16.15 -6.09
C PHE A 277 4.58 16.52 -5.68
N LYS A 278 4.01 17.55 -6.32
CA LYS A 278 2.59 17.90 -6.09
C LYS A 278 1.63 16.78 -6.48
N LYS A 279 1.90 16.07 -7.57
CA LYS A 279 1.09 14.91 -7.99
C LYS A 279 1.16 13.78 -6.97
N GLU A 280 2.37 13.43 -6.50
CA GLU A 280 2.60 12.31 -5.58
C GLU A 280 2.20 12.63 -4.12
N ARG A 281 2.44 13.86 -3.65
CA ARG A 281 2.23 14.30 -2.26
C ARG A 281 1.04 15.25 -2.08
N GLY A 282 0.43 15.68 -3.17
CA GLY A 282 -0.73 16.54 -3.20
C GLY A 282 -0.46 18.00 -2.79
N VAL A 283 0.77 18.36 -2.36
CA VAL A 283 1.22 19.71 -2.02
C VAL A 283 2.54 19.97 -2.73
N THR A 284 2.85 21.27 -2.97
CA THR A 284 4.17 21.63 -3.49
C THR A 284 5.24 21.53 -2.41
N PRO A 285 6.54 21.33 -2.77
CA PRO A 285 7.64 21.34 -1.81
C PRO A 285 7.65 22.59 -0.92
N ALA A 286 7.47 23.78 -1.50
CA ALA A 286 7.43 25.04 -0.76
C ALA A 286 6.24 25.11 0.24
N CYS A 287 5.09 24.54 -0.13
CA CYS A 287 3.93 24.46 0.77
C CYS A 287 4.21 23.53 1.95
N LEU A 288 4.92 22.42 1.72
CA LEU A 288 5.32 21.50 2.78
C LEU A 288 6.24 22.17 3.79
N ILE A 289 7.31 22.86 3.33
CA ILE A 289 8.23 23.62 4.18
C ILE A 289 7.47 24.66 5.02
N ARG A 290 6.57 25.45 4.40
CA ARG A 290 5.81 26.49 5.10
C ARG A 290 4.92 25.92 6.23
N ARG A 291 4.35 24.74 6.03
CA ARG A 291 3.54 24.08 7.08
C ARG A 291 4.37 23.70 8.30
N LEU A 292 5.63 23.31 8.10
CA LEU A 292 6.55 23.01 9.21
C LEU A 292 6.93 24.29 9.98
N CYS A 293 7.31 25.34 9.25
CA CYS A 293 7.66 26.63 9.91
C CYS A 293 6.49 27.23 10.72
N ASN A 294 5.25 27.01 10.27
CA ASN A 294 4.08 27.49 11.02
C ASN A 294 3.73 26.59 12.22
N ALA A 295 4.01 25.28 12.17
CA ALA A 295 3.82 24.40 13.31
C ALA A 295 4.79 24.69 14.47
N ASP A 296 6.01 25.16 14.18
CA ASP A 296 7.00 25.57 15.18
C ASP A 296 6.66 26.93 15.85
N THR A 297 5.81 27.76 15.23
CA THR A 297 5.39 29.05 15.78
C THR A 297 4.14 29.00 16.66
N ASP A 298 3.28 27.99 16.51
CA ASP A 298 2.08 27.79 17.33
C ASP A 298 2.33 26.93 18.60
N GLY A 299 3.54 26.38 18.77
CA GLY A 299 3.95 25.55 19.92
C GLY A 299 4.60 26.32 21.08
N GLY A 300 4.60 27.65 21.06
CA GLY A 300 5.20 28.51 22.06
C GLY A 300 4.16 29.36 22.80
N LEU A 301 3.40 28.76 23.71
CA LEU A 301 2.77 29.46 24.88
C LEU A 301 2.48 28.42 25.95
#